data_b252e3d478ce2da38cbcf2f4bee08e54
#
_entry.id   b252e3d478ce2da38cbcf2f4bee08e54
#
_cell.length_a   1.000
_cell.length_b   1.000
_cell.length_c   1.000
_cell.angle_alpha   90.00
_cell.angle_beta   90.00
_cell.angle_gamma   90.00
#
_symmetry.space_group_name_H-M   'P 1'
#
loop_
_entity.id
_entity.type
_entity.pdbx_description
1 polymer ?
#
loop_
_entity_poly.entity_id
_entity_poly.type
_entity_poly.pdbx_seq_one_letter_code
_entity_poly.pdbx_strand_id
1 'polypeptide(L)'
;MDNKSTIISDGSFGKRLSKIKKHGALMLSYMGKDLPIVGKISIGREPSNTIMIDDSLVSRHHAMVQKIKETYFIKDMESTNGTFVNSKQISSDNYVKLRKGDVVRIGRTEIVVQ
;
A
#
# COMPACT_ATOMS: atom_id res chain seq x y z
N MET A 1 -17.92 4.14 25.36
CA MET A 1 -17.92 4.48 24.82
C MET A 1 -17.73 4.17 24.54
N ASP A 2 -17.73 4.18 24.98
CA ASP A 2 -17.68 4.32 24.56
C ASP A 2 -17.47 4.05 24.40
N ASN A 3 -17.14 4.25 24.69
CA ASN A 3 -17.04 4.45 24.23
C ASN A 3 -16.76 4.29 24.18
N LYS A 4 -16.23 4.54 24.48
CA LYS A 4 -16.15 4.78 24.13
C LYS A 4 -15.61 4.86 23.86
N SER A 5 -15.43 4.59 24.36
CA SER A 5 -15.09 5.02 23.79
C SER A 5 -14.49 4.82 23.51
N THR A 6 -14.11 4.71 23.82
CA THR A 6 -13.78 4.95 23.26
C THR A 6 -13.12 4.68 23.02
N ILE A 7 -12.81 4.58 23.55
CA ILE A 7 -12.41 4.76 23.07
C ILE A 7 -11.79 4.46 22.91
N ILE A 8 -11.55 4.27 23.47
CA ILE A 8 -11.21 4.43 23.00
C ILE A 8 -10.74 3.96 22.89
N SER A 9 -10.63 3.74 23.46
CA SER A 9 -10.52 3.79 22.97
C SER A 9 -10.19 3.33 22.73
N ASP A 10 -9.95 3.17 23.48
CA ASP A 10 -9.92 3.26 22.94
C ASP A 10 -9.75 3.34 22.65
N GLY A 11 -9.55 3.30 23.33
CA GLY A 11 -9.69 3.86 22.85
C GLY A 11 -9.47 4.22 22.67
N SER A 12 -9.34 4.39 23.11
CA SER A 12 -9.49 5.09 22.45
C SER A 12 -8.75 5.11 22.12
N PHE A 13 -8.19 4.73 22.59
CA PHE A 13 -7.70 4.94 21.75
C PHE A 13 -7.83 4.40 21.14
N GLY A 14 -7.62 4.03 21.70
CA GLY A 14 -7.96 3.30 20.61
C GLY A 14 -9.12 3.66 19.82
N LYS A 15 -9.59 4.41 19.90
CA LYS A 15 -10.64 4.85 19.21
C LYS A 15 -10.39 5.91 18.31
N ARG A 16 -9.34 6.57 18.42
CA ARG A 16 -8.98 7.57 17.55
C ARG A 16 -8.46 7.08 16.31
N LEU A 17 -7.73 6.03 16.35
CA LEU A 17 -7.24 5.35 15.17
C LEU A 17 -8.37 4.83 14.35
N SER A 18 -9.40 4.39 15.01
CA SER A 18 -10.57 3.94 14.30
C SER A 18 -11.18 5.00 13.47
N LYS A 19 -11.16 6.22 13.96
CA LYS A 19 -11.72 7.31 13.22
C LYS A 19 -10.96 7.58 11.96
N ILE A 20 -9.65 7.48 12.03
CA ILE A 20 -8.83 7.69 10.85
C ILE A 20 -9.21 6.68 9.79
N LYS A 21 -9.42 5.44 10.19
CA LYS A 21 -9.81 4.42 9.23
C LYS A 21 -11.16 4.69 8.62
N LYS A 22 -12.06 5.29 9.37
CA LYS A 22 -13.37 5.58 8.85
C LYS A 22 -13.37 6.53 7.69
N HIS A 23 -12.33 7.32 7.57
CA HIS A 23 -12.24 8.27 6.49
C HIS A 23 -11.56 7.71 5.26
N GLY A 24 -11.52 6.39 5.15
CA GLY A 24 -11.02 5.78 3.94
C GLY A 24 -9.52 5.65 3.84
N ALA A 25 -8.80 5.83 4.94
CA ALA A 25 -7.37 5.63 4.93
C ALA A 25 -7.07 4.19 4.58
N LEU A 26 -6.20 3.99 3.59
CA LEU A 26 -5.83 2.66 3.15
C LEU A 26 -4.46 2.28 3.66
N MET A 27 -4.25 0.97 3.75
CA MET A 27 -2.97 0.40 4.15
C MET A 27 -2.55 -0.64 3.15
N LEU A 28 -1.26 -0.90 3.10
CA LEU A 28 -0.70 -1.99 2.33
C LEU A 28 -0.34 -3.11 3.30
N SER A 29 -0.90 -4.29 3.06
CA SER A 29 -0.60 -5.46 3.87
C SER A 29 0.27 -6.42 3.08
N TYR A 30 1.44 -6.75 3.59
CA TYR A 30 2.35 -7.65 2.92
C TYR A 30 3.23 -8.34 3.94
N MET A 31 3.49 -9.62 3.72
CA MET A 31 4.42 -10.39 4.55
C MET A 31 4.16 -10.22 6.05
N GLY A 32 2.89 -10.19 6.42
CA GLY A 32 2.50 -10.08 7.83
C GLY A 32 2.61 -8.68 8.43
N LYS A 33 2.84 -7.67 7.60
CA LYS A 33 2.97 -6.30 8.05
C LYS A 33 1.89 -5.43 7.44
N ASP A 34 1.47 -4.41 8.16
CA ASP A 34 0.52 -3.42 7.66
C ASP A 34 1.19 -2.07 7.65
N LEU A 35 1.19 -1.42 6.50
CA LEU A 35 1.83 -0.13 6.34
C LEU A 35 0.80 0.90 5.86
N PRO A 36 0.51 1.93 6.66
CA PRO A 36 -0.41 2.97 6.21
C PRO A 36 0.15 3.71 5.01
N ILE A 37 -0.72 4.05 4.06
CA ILE A 37 -0.27 4.79 2.88
C ILE A 37 -0.30 6.27 3.20
N VAL A 38 0.88 6.84 3.38
CA VAL A 38 1.05 8.26 3.66
C VAL A 38 2.03 8.79 2.64
N GLY A 39 1.61 9.78 1.85
CA GLY A 39 2.49 10.36 0.84
C GLY A 39 2.90 9.34 -0.20
N LYS A 40 4.20 9.12 -0.32
CA LYS A 40 4.77 8.20 -1.31
C LYS A 40 5.39 7.00 -0.62
N ILE A 41 5.16 5.82 -1.18
CA ILE A 41 5.76 4.58 -0.71
C ILE A 41 6.47 3.94 -1.90
N SER A 42 7.79 3.86 -1.83
CA SER A 42 8.57 3.22 -2.87
C SER A 42 8.68 1.72 -2.59
N ILE A 43 8.67 0.93 -3.65
CA ILE A 43 8.72 -0.52 -3.55
C ILE A 43 9.79 -1.04 -4.49
N GLY A 44 10.68 -1.87 -4.00
CA GLY A 44 11.73 -2.43 -4.83
C GLY A 44 12.69 -3.29 -4.05
N ARG A 45 13.68 -3.80 -4.77
CA ARG A 45 14.66 -4.72 -4.19
C ARG A 45 15.73 -4.00 -3.36
N GLU A 46 15.97 -2.73 -3.64
CA GLU A 46 16.97 -1.97 -2.90
C GLU A 46 16.52 -1.65 -1.49
N PRO A 47 17.41 -1.73 -0.51
CA PRO A 47 17.05 -1.42 0.88
C PRO A 47 16.57 0.00 1.12
N SER A 48 16.88 0.91 0.20
CA SER A 48 16.42 2.30 0.35
C SER A 48 14.94 2.48 0.10
N ASN A 49 14.27 1.46 -0.43
CA ASN A 49 12.83 1.55 -0.65
C ASN A 49 12.05 1.48 0.67
N THR A 50 10.88 2.09 0.68
CA THR A 50 10.00 2.00 1.83
C THR A 50 9.58 0.56 2.08
N ILE A 51 9.26 -0.16 1.00
CA ILE A 51 9.00 -1.59 1.05
C ILE A 51 10.11 -2.27 0.26
N MET A 52 10.96 -2.99 0.96
CA MET A 52 12.04 -3.73 0.31
C MET A 52 11.59 -5.17 0.13
N ILE A 53 11.69 -5.65 -1.10
CA ILE A 53 11.35 -7.04 -1.43
C ILE A 53 12.59 -7.71 -1.98
N ASP A 54 13.12 -8.65 -1.22
CA ASP A 54 14.36 -9.36 -1.58
C ASP A 54 14.02 -10.52 -2.50
N ASP A 55 13.76 -10.20 -3.75
CA ASP A 55 13.35 -11.17 -4.77
C ASP A 55 14.02 -10.76 -6.07
N SER A 56 14.74 -11.68 -6.70
CA SER A 56 15.48 -11.38 -7.92
C SER A 56 14.57 -10.95 -9.07
N LEU A 57 13.27 -11.25 -8.99
CA LEU A 57 12.32 -10.82 -10.01
C LEU A 57 11.87 -9.38 -9.81
N VAL A 58 12.26 -8.77 -8.71
CA VAL A 58 11.86 -7.40 -8.38
C VAL A 58 12.98 -6.45 -8.76
N SER A 59 12.63 -5.40 -9.52
CA SER A 59 13.59 -4.37 -9.90
C SER A 59 14.01 -3.56 -8.69
N ARG A 60 15.19 -2.95 -8.75
CA ARG A 60 15.70 -2.16 -7.63
C ARG A 60 14.71 -1.06 -7.22
N HIS A 61 14.13 -0.39 -8.22
CA HIS A 61 13.06 0.59 -8.02
C HIS A 61 11.91 0.12 -8.89
N HIS A 62 10.96 -0.58 -8.30
CA HIS A 62 9.98 -1.34 -9.06
C HIS A 62 8.65 -0.60 -9.24
N ALA A 63 8.13 -0.06 -8.18
CA ALA A 63 6.83 0.60 -8.22
C ALA A 63 6.74 1.66 -7.12
N MET A 64 5.75 2.53 -7.25
CA MET A 64 5.51 3.54 -6.24
C MET A 64 4.03 3.66 -5.99
N VAL A 65 3.65 3.65 -4.72
CA VAL A 65 2.28 3.91 -4.29
C VAL A 65 2.24 5.32 -3.75
N GLN A 66 1.21 6.07 -4.12
CA GLN A 66 1.13 7.47 -3.72
C GLN A 66 -0.30 7.85 -3.42
N LYS A 67 -0.47 8.57 -2.33
CA LYS A 67 -1.75 9.19 -2.01
C LYS A 67 -1.72 10.62 -2.53
N ILE A 68 -2.68 10.97 -3.37
CA ILE A 68 -2.83 12.31 -3.90
C ILE A 68 -4.22 12.77 -3.51
N LYS A 69 -4.29 13.73 -2.60
CA LYS A 69 -5.53 14.17 -1.98
C LYS A 69 -6.20 12.97 -1.33
N GLU A 70 -7.39 12.59 -1.75
CA GLU A 70 -8.11 11.47 -1.14
C GLU A 70 -8.03 10.20 -1.97
N THR A 71 -7.19 10.17 -2.97
CA THR A 71 -7.13 9.05 -3.90
C THR A 71 -5.75 8.40 -3.85
N TYR A 72 -5.74 7.07 -3.98
CA TYR A 72 -4.51 6.28 -3.90
C TYR A 72 -4.19 5.72 -5.28
N PHE A 73 -2.92 5.77 -5.64
CA PHE A 73 -2.46 5.35 -6.96
C PHE A 73 -1.22 4.47 -6.84
N ILE A 74 -1.03 3.61 -7.82
CA ILE A 74 0.22 2.89 -7.99
C ILE A 74 0.75 3.14 -9.38
N LYS A 75 2.07 3.19 -9.49
CA LYS A 75 2.76 3.42 -10.74
C LYS A 75 3.91 2.44 -10.85
N ASP A 76 4.00 1.78 -12.00
CA ASP A 76 5.15 0.93 -12.29
C ASP A 76 6.31 1.81 -12.74
N MET A 77 7.48 1.60 -12.18
CA MET A 77 8.66 2.43 -12.44
C MET A 77 9.56 1.77 -13.49
N GLU A 78 8.96 1.38 -14.60
CA GLU A 78 9.67 0.72 -15.70
C GLU A 78 10.37 -0.54 -15.23
N SER A 79 9.65 -1.34 -14.47
CA SER A 79 10.19 -2.57 -13.94
C SER A 79 10.45 -3.59 -15.05
N THR A 80 11.38 -4.50 -14.81
CA THR A 80 11.72 -5.52 -15.79
C THR A 80 10.59 -6.53 -15.96
N ASN A 81 9.98 -6.96 -14.86
CA ASN A 81 8.99 -8.04 -14.89
C ASN A 81 7.55 -7.59 -14.70
N GLY A 82 7.33 -6.29 -14.48
CA GLY A 82 5.99 -5.74 -14.41
C GLY A 82 5.39 -5.70 -13.03
N THR A 83 4.37 -4.86 -12.90
CA THR A 83 3.55 -4.72 -11.71
C THR A 83 2.13 -5.12 -12.09
N PHE A 84 1.48 -5.92 -11.26
CA PHE A 84 0.16 -6.43 -11.55
C PHE A 84 -0.82 -6.01 -10.47
N VAL A 85 -1.98 -5.54 -10.89
CA VAL A 85 -3.08 -5.20 -9.98
C VAL A 85 -4.25 -6.10 -10.35
N ASN A 86 -4.67 -6.92 -9.40
CA ASN A 86 -5.73 -7.90 -9.61
C ASN A 86 -5.44 -8.77 -10.84
N SER A 87 -4.20 -9.24 -10.93
CA SER A 87 -3.72 -10.14 -11.99
C SER A 87 -3.60 -9.49 -13.35
N LYS A 88 -3.72 -8.17 -13.43
CA LYS A 88 -3.61 -7.45 -14.70
C LYS A 88 -2.39 -6.57 -14.66
N GLN A 89 -1.52 -6.71 -15.64
CA GLN A 89 -0.31 -5.89 -15.70
C GLN A 89 -0.67 -4.44 -16.03
N ILE A 90 -0.08 -3.53 -15.28
CA ILE A 90 -0.29 -2.11 -15.53
C ILE A 90 0.84 -1.57 -16.40
N SER A 91 0.52 -0.53 -17.17
CA SER A 91 1.50 0.11 -18.04
C SER A 91 2.48 0.93 -17.22
N SER A 92 3.73 0.98 -17.68
CA SER A 92 4.72 1.85 -17.04
C SER A 92 4.32 3.29 -17.18
N ASP A 93 4.67 4.07 -16.16
CA ASP A 93 4.47 5.52 -16.17
C ASP A 93 3.03 5.99 -16.10
N ASN A 94 2.07 5.07 -15.99
CA ASN A 94 0.68 5.44 -15.76
C ASN A 94 0.32 5.25 -14.32
N TYR A 95 -0.42 6.20 -13.76
CA TYR A 95 -0.98 6.06 -12.43
C TYR A 95 -2.26 5.24 -12.50
N VAL A 96 -2.33 4.19 -11.72
CA VAL A 96 -3.50 3.33 -11.66
C VAL A 96 -4.12 3.46 -10.28
N LYS A 97 -5.40 3.77 -10.24
CA LYS A 97 -6.09 3.98 -8.97
C LYS A 97 -6.20 2.68 -8.20
N LEU A 98 -5.91 2.76 -6.91
CA LEU A 98 -6.03 1.63 -5.98
C LEU A 98 -7.27 1.80 -5.13
N ARG A 99 -7.93 0.68 -4.87
CA ARG A 99 -9.09 0.64 -4.00
C ARG A 99 -8.90 -0.45 -2.96
N LYS A 100 -9.64 -0.32 -1.87
CA LYS A 100 -9.63 -1.33 -0.83
C LYS A 100 -9.98 -2.69 -1.44
N GLY A 101 -9.20 -3.69 -1.12
CA GLY A 101 -9.39 -5.04 -1.62
C GLY A 101 -8.54 -5.39 -2.82
N ASP A 102 -7.91 -4.40 -3.45
CA ASP A 102 -7.03 -4.69 -4.59
C ASP A 102 -5.82 -5.48 -4.13
N VAL A 103 -5.37 -6.38 -5.01
CA VAL A 103 -4.17 -7.18 -4.76
C VAL A 103 -3.11 -6.78 -5.77
N VAL A 104 -2.00 -6.28 -5.26
CA VAL A 104 -0.86 -5.89 -6.08
C VAL A 104 0.17 -7.00 -6.01
N ARG A 105 0.66 -7.45 -7.17
CA ARG A 105 1.71 -8.46 -7.20
C ARG A 105 2.97 -7.86 -7.82
N ILE A 106 4.06 -8.01 -7.11
CA ILE A 106 5.39 -7.56 -7.53
C ILE A 106 6.34 -8.72 -7.28
N GLY A 107 6.88 -9.28 -8.37
CA GLY A 107 7.65 -10.51 -8.25
C GLY A 107 6.74 -11.62 -7.72
N ARG A 108 7.17 -12.24 -6.63
CA ARG A 108 6.38 -13.29 -5.98
C ARG A 108 5.59 -12.78 -4.78
N THR A 109 5.66 -11.50 -4.51
CA THR A 109 5.02 -10.92 -3.32
C THR A 109 3.68 -10.32 -3.68
N GLU A 110 2.67 -10.64 -2.87
CA GLU A 110 1.36 -10.03 -2.98
C GLU A 110 1.20 -8.99 -1.88
N ILE A 111 0.68 -7.84 -2.26
CA ILE A 111 0.42 -6.74 -1.35
C ILE A 111 -1.06 -6.44 -1.47
N VAL A 112 -1.76 -6.51 -0.35
CA VAL A 112 -3.21 -6.30 -0.35
C VAL A 112 -3.50 -4.89 0.15
N VAL A 113 -4.37 -4.20 -0.58
CA VAL A 113 -4.80 -2.85 -0.19
C VAL A 113 -5.97 -3.01 0.77
N GLN A 114 -5.81 -2.52 1.98
CA GLN A 114 -6.83 -2.66 3.03
C GLN A 114 -7.25 -1.33 3.62
#